data_9d5801aa6ce4bcd933baf651eb675d14
#
_entry.id   9d5801aa6ce4bcd933baf651eb675d14
#
_cell.length_a   1.000
_cell.length_b   1.000
_cell.length_c   1.000
_cell.angle_alpha   90.00
_cell.angle_beta   90.00
_cell.angle_gamma   90.00
#
_symmetry.space_group_name_H-M   'P 1'
#
loop_
_entity.id
_entity.type
_entity.pdbx_description
1 polymer ?
#
loop_
_entity_poly.entity_id
_entity_poly.type
_entity_poly.pdbx_seq_one_letter_code
_entity_poly.pdbx_strand_id
1 'polypeptide(L)'
;MTSEIRLDKNWLNEYPRTVRLALKKLAGRCRELYVAGGAVRDWLGGSKAADLDLAVAGDGIAAARFFAAETGGAFVLLDEREGVARVVVEGLAVDISSFREGTGNIIDDLSRRDFSINAMAVAVDPATGALLEPFTVLDPLGGAADLEQGLVRAVSGGVFENDPLRLLRAYRFGACLSFTIEPQTEGWIKAKVSLLTRPAPERVRYELEEIMASGRAARTFALMNEARLLGEILPELLAGAGLEQPASHHLDVFNHNMAALAAIESIIADPAAHFPDHIAHFQDYLAVANHPILLKWAALFHDLGKPETCGTREDGRTTFYNHDRVGAGIFSAIAHRLRWSREHLRTVARLIELHMYPFHLSNAIQNTGITPRACLRLVKAAGDDLPGLFLLAMADSLASQGPLRPPAMEENLVCLYDRVDTVYRESIRPVLTGPPLLNGNDLKEMGLAPGPIFGQIMDGLEQARVAGEIAGREEAMAWVKDFLAAGPGKCG
;
A
#
# COMPACT_ATOMS: atom_id res chain seq x y z
N MET A 1 25.89 -12.00 -35.99
CA MET A 1 25.20 -13.27 -35.59
C MET A 1 24.69 -13.03 -34.18
N THR A 2 23.43 -12.76 -34.01
CA THR A 2 22.80 -12.72 -32.67
C THR A 2 22.88 -14.12 -32.10
N SER A 3 23.56 -14.32 -30.99
CA SER A 3 23.58 -15.61 -30.27
C SER A 3 22.16 -15.96 -29.93
N GLU A 4 21.77 -17.19 -30.26
CA GLU A 4 20.45 -17.72 -29.94
C GLU A 4 20.28 -17.75 -28.41
N ILE A 5 19.25 -17.04 -27.89
CA ILE A 5 19.00 -16.96 -26.45
C ILE A 5 18.29 -18.26 -26.02
N ARG A 6 18.76 -18.87 -24.95
CA ARG A 6 18.20 -20.13 -24.43
C ARG A 6 18.04 -20.05 -22.92
N LEU A 7 17.01 -20.73 -22.42
CA LEU A 7 16.88 -20.98 -20.99
C LEU A 7 17.85 -22.10 -20.57
N ASP A 8 18.28 -22.06 -19.32
CA ASP A 8 19.24 -23.00 -18.72
C ASP A 8 18.61 -24.39 -18.44
N LYS A 9 17.28 -24.43 -18.25
CA LYS A 9 16.52 -25.66 -17.94
C LYS A 9 15.07 -25.58 -18.39
N ASN A 10 14.39 -26.72 -18.31
CA ASN A 10 12.92 -26.76 -18.47
C ASN A 10 12.23 -26.30 -17.17
N TRP A 11 11.97 -25.00 -17.07
CA TRP A 11 11.35 -24.37 -15.91
C TRP A 11 9.94 -24.90 -15.60
N LEU A 12 9.21 -25.50 -16.57
CA LEU A 12 7.91 -26.11 -16.33
C LEU A 12 7.97 -27.28 -15.35
N ASN A 13 9.15 -27.87 -15.12
CA ASN A 13 9.34 -28.93 -14.12
C ASN A 13 9.18 -28.43 -12.67
N GLU A 14 9.30 -27.12 -12.41
CA GLU A 14 9.16 -26.51 -11.10
C GLU A 14 7.69 -26.32 -10.68
N TYR A 15 6.73 -26.55 -11.58
CA TYR A 15 5.30 -26.38 -11.33
C TYR A 15 4.62 -27.68 -10.94
N PRO A 16 3.43 -27.62 -10.28
CA PRO A 16 2.69 -28.80 -9.84
C PRO A 16 2.47 -29.83 -10.95
N ARG A 17 2.46 -31.11 -10.58
CA ARG A 17 2.24 -32.21 -11.54
C ARG A 17 0.90 -32.07 -12.28
N THR A 18 -0.14 -31.63 -11.59
CA THR A 18 -1.47 -31.34 -12.17
C THR A 18 -1.38 -30.33 -13.31
N VAL A 19 -0.67 -29.23 -13.12
CA VAL A 19 -0.41 -28.20 -14.14
C VAL A 19 0.35 -28.78 -15.33
N ARG A 20 1.43 -29.53 -15.08
CA ARG A 20 2.25 -30.13 -16.16
C ARG A 20 1.47 -31.14 -17.00
N LEU A 21 0.62 -31.97 -16.36
CA LEU A 21 -0.24 -32.91 -17.09
C LEU A 21 -1.30 -32.19 -17.90
N ALA A 22 -1.90 -31.13 -17.39
CA ALA A 22 -2.86 -30.31 -18.12
C ALA A 22 -2.19 -29.57 -19.29
N LEU A 23 -0.97 -29.04 -19.11
CA LEU A 23 -0.18 -28.44 -20.19
C LEU A 23 0.07 -29.46 -21.33
N LYS A 24 0.44 -30.69 -21.00
CA LYS A 24 0.63 -31.73 -22.01
C LYS A 24 -0.64 -31.99 -22.83
N LYS A 25 -1.79 -32.09 -22.16
CA LYS A 25 -3.08 -32.31 -22.85
C LYS A 25 -3.48 -31.07 -23.65
N LEU A 26 -3.24 -29.88 -23.16
CA LEU A 26 -3.53 -28.63 -23.85
C LEU A 26 -2.64 -28.45 -25.08
N ALA A 27 -1.34 -28.69 -24.96
CA ALA A 27 -0.37 -28.61 -26.06
C ALA A 27 -0.72 -29.56 -27.22
N GLY A 28 -1.19 -30.77 -26.90
CA GLY A 28 -1.65 -31.73 -27.94
C GLY A 28 -2.97 -31.32 -28.62
N ARG A 29 -3.68 -30.30 -28.14
CA ARG A 29 -4.94 -29.80 -28.75
C ARG A 29 -4.75 -28.47 -29.47
N CYS A 30 -3.77 -27.67 -29.09
CA CYS A 30 -3.48 -26.39 -29.71
C CYS A 30 -2.58 -26.58 -30.93
N ARG A 31 -2.81 -25.76 -31.97
CA ARG A 31 -1.89 -25.73 -33.11
C ARG A 31 -0.49 -25.23 -32.64
N GLU A 32 -0.46 -24.24 -31.78
CA GLU A 32 0.73 -23.70 -31.21
C GLU A 32 0.42 -23.24 -29.76
N LEU A 33 1.32 -23.51 -28.83
CA LEU A 33 1.25 -23.11 -27.44
C LEU A 33 2.62 -22.59 -27.01
N TYR A 34 2.63 -21.43 -26.38
CA TYR A 34 3.83 -20.79 -25.85
C TYR A 34 3.63 -20.41 -24.40
N VAL A 35 4.72 -20.50 -23.63
CA VAL A 35 4.84 -19.70 -22.41
C VAL A 35 5.43 -18.36 -22.83
N ALA A 36 4.83 -17.25 -22.38
CA ALA A 36 5.22 -15.90 -22.80
C ALA A 36 5.17 -14.92 -21.65
N GLY A 37 5.67 -13.71 -21.84
CA GLY A 37 5.49 -12.62 -20.89
C GLY A 37 6.38 -12.70 -19.66
N GLY A 38 5.79 -12.39 -18.51
CA GLY A 38 6.47 -12.32 -17.23
C GLY A 38 7.18 -13.60 -16.84
N ALA A 39 6.62 -14.75 -17.15
CA ALA A 39 7.24 -16.04 -16.84
C ALA A 39 8.60 -16.22 -17.54
N VAL A 40 8.70 -15.87 -18.82
CA VAL A 40 9.96 -15.99 -19.57
C VAL A 40 11.01 -14.99 -19.06
N ARG A 41 10.59 -13.76 -18.74
CA ARG A 41 11.45 -12.75 -18.11
C ARG A 41 12.03 -13.27 -16.80
N ASP A 42 11.21 -13.81 -15.92
CA ASP A 42 11.62 -14.28 -14.59
C ASP A 42 12.56 -15.50 -14.70
N TRP A 43 12.30 -16.40 -15.64
CA TRP A 43 13.17 -17.53 -15.93
C TRP A 43 14.54 -17.11 -16.46
N LEU A 44 14.60 -16.13 -17.35
CA LEU A 44 15.88 -15.55 -17.80
C LEU A 44 16.62 -14.86 -16.65
N GLY A 45 15.90 -14.29 -15.69
CA GLY A 45 16.45 -13.75 -14.44
C GLY A 45 16.84 -14.83 -13.40
N GLY A 46 16.71 -16.12 -13.73
CA GLY A 46 17.09 -17.23 -12.86
C GLY A 46 16.08 -17.55 -11.74
N SER A 47 14.87 -17.03 -11.79
CA SER A 47 13.83 -17.25 -10.79
C SER A 47 12.59 -17.94 -11.36
N LYS A 48 11.91 -18.72 -10.50
CA LYS A 48 10.61 -19.28 -10.84
C LYS A 48 9.56 -18.17 -10.88
N ALA A 49 8.82 -18.08 -11.97
CA ALA A 49 7.70 -17.15 -12.06
C ALA A 49 6.56 -17.55 -11.11
N ALA A 50 5.95 -16.54 -10.47
CA ALA A 50 4.80 -16.75 -9.59
C ALA A 50 3.54 -17.15 -10.38
N ASP A 51 3.39 -16.61 -11.59
CA ASP A 51 2.28 -16.85 -12.48
C ASP A 51 2.79 -17.42 -13.82
N LEU A 52 1.95 -18.12 -14.57
CA LEU A 52 2.23 -18.59 -15.92
C LEU A 52 1.36 -17.86 -16.94
N ASP A 53 1.98 -17.24 -17.93
CA ASP A 53 1.30 -16.66 -19.08
C ASP A 53 1.40 -17.60 -20.29
N LEU A 54 0.29 -18.11 -20.76
CA LEU A 54 0.20 -18.99 -21.93
C LEU A 54 -0.45 -18.22 -23.10
N ALA A 55 0.20 -18.28 -24.26
CA ALA A 55 -0.35 -17.76 -25.50
C ALA A 55 -0.68 -18.91 -26.47
N VAL A 56 -1.89 -18.96 -26.99
CA VAL A 56 -2.37 -20.03 -27.86
C VAL A 56 -2.78 -19.53 -29.24
N ALA A 57 -2.46 -20.30 -30.26
CA ALA A 57 -3.00 -20.10 -31.60
C ALA A 57 -4.44 -20.66 -31.62
N GLY A 58 -5.44 -19.77 -31.43
CA GLY A 58 -6.85 -20.12 -31.41
C GLY A 58 -7.61 -19.47 -30.26
N ASP A 59 -8.66 -20.11 -29.77
CA ASP A 59 -9.55 -19.61 -28.73
C ASP A 59 -8.92 -19.81 -27.33
N GLY A 60 -8.39 -18.75 -26.74
CA GLY A 60 -7.78 -18.74 -25.40
C GLY A 60 -8.79 -19.04 -24.29
N ILE A 61 -10.05 -18.57 -24.43
CA ILE A 61 -11.11 -18.86 -23.44
C ILE A 61 -11.48 -20.34 -23.44
N ALA A 62 -11.62 -20.95 -24.62
CA ALA A 62 -11.87 -22.38 -24.72
C ALA A 62 -10.67 -23.20 -24.17
N ALA A 63 -9.44 -22.78 -24.48
CA ALA A 63 -8.22 -23.35 -23.91
C ALA A 63 -8.17 -23.26 -22.38
N ALA A 64 -8.53 -22.10 -21.79
CA ALA A 64 -8.57 -21.91 -20.35
C ALA A 64 -9.66 -22.76 -19.68
N ARG A 65 -10.86 -22.86 -20.28
CA ARG A 65 -11.92 -23.76 -19.78
C ARG A 65 -11.48 -25.22 -19.79
N PHE A 66 -10.83 -25.64 -20.86
CA PHE A 66 -10.26 -26.98 -20.94
C PHE A 66 -9.18 -27.19 -19.83
N PHE A 67 -8.28 -26.27 -19.70
CA PHE A 67 -7.23 -26.34 -18.67
C PHE A 67 -7.80 -26.38 -17.25
N ALA A 68 -8.82 -25.57 -16.95
CA ALA A 68 -9.54 -25.59 -15.69
C ALA A 68 -10.20 -26.96 -15.41
N ALA A 69 -10.84 -27.54 -16.40
CA ALA A 69 -11.46 -28.89 -16.29
C ALA A 69 -10.42 -29.98 -16.00
N GLU A 70 -9.23 -29.90 -16.61
CA GLU A 70 -8.16 -30.87 -16.43
C GLU A 70 -7.43 -30.75 -15.09
N THR A 71 -7.38 -29.54 -14.53
CA THR A 71 -6.70 -29.26 -13.26
C THR A 71 -7.64 -29.26 -12.05
N GLY A 72 -8.96 -29.16 -12.27
CA GLY A 72 -9.92 -28.84 -11.22
C GLY A 72 -9.79 -27.39 -10.69
N GLY A 73 -9.07 -26.52 -11.41
CA GLY A 73 -8.84 -25.13 -11.04
C GLY A 73 -10.06 -24.23 -11.25
N ALA A 74 -10.07 -23.09 -10.56
CA ALA A 74 -11.10 -22.08 -10.70
C ALA A 74 -10.89 -21.26 -11.98
N PHE A 75 -11.89 -21.23 -12.86
CA PHE A 75 -11.89 -20.42 -14.08
C PHE A 75 -12.40 -19.01 -13.82
N VAL A 76 -11.68 -18.00 -14.29
CA VAL A 76 -12.06 -16.57 -14.23
C VAL A 76 -11.89 -15.95 -15.62
N LEU A 77 -12.96 -15.43 -16.21
CA LEU A 77 -12.88 -14.65 -17.45
C LEU A 77 -12.31 -13.27 -17.14
N LEU A 78 -11.20 -12.91 -17.76
CA LEU A 78 -10.56 -11.61 -17.57
C LEU A 78 -10.96 -10.61 -18.67
N ASP A 79 -10.86 -11.01 -19.93
CA ASP A 79 -11.24 -10.18 -21.07
C ASP A 79 -11.78 -11.07 -22.22
N GLU A 80 -13.06 -10.88 -22.52
CA GLU A 80 -13.73 -11.66 -23.57
C GLU A 80 -13.27 -11.23 -24.98
N ARG A 81 -12.98 -9.94 -25.18
CA ARG A 81 -12.59 -9.40 -26.48
C ARG A 81 -11.18 -9.82 -26.87
N GLU A 82 -10.27 -9.74 -25.89
CA GLU A 82 -8.87 -10.17 -26.08
C GLU A 82 -8.69 -11.69 -25.92
N GLY A 83 -9.77 -12.43 -25.60
CA GLY A 83 -9.72 -13.88 -25.43
C GLY A 83 -8.84 -14.33 -24.26
N VAL A 84 -8.87 -13.60 -23.12
CA VAL A 84 -8.01 -13.82 -21.97
C VAL A 84 -8.82 -14.37 -20.80
N ALA A 85 -8.35 -15.47 -20.22
CA ALA A 85 -8.93 -16.02 -19.00
C ALA A 85 -7.83 -16.54 -18.06
N ARG A 86 -8.12 -16.53 -16.78
CA ARG A 86 -7.25 -17.03 -15.69
C ARG A 86 -7.78 -18.35 -15.15
N VAL A 87 -6.88 -19.26 -14.85
CA VAL A 87 -7.18 -20.47 -14.09
C VAL A 87 -6.33 -20.48 -12.84
N VAL A 88 -6.96 -20.54 -11.66
CA VAL A 88 -6.26 -20.63 -10.37
C VAL A 88 -6.27 -22.08 -9.92
N VAL A 89 -5.09 -22.66 -9.76
CA VAL A 89 -4.89 -24.05 -9.35
C VAL A 89 -3.74 -24.19 -8.36
N GLU A 90 -3.99 -24.78 -7.18
CA GLU A 90 -2.99 -24.97 -6.12
C GLU A 90 -2.24 -23.66 -5.74
N GLY A 91 -2.94 -22.53 -5.78
CA GLY A 91 -2.37 -21.20 -5.51
C GLY A 91 -1.58 -20.56 -6.65
N LEU A 92 -1.42 -21.27 -7.78
CA LEU A 92 -0.80 -20.73 -9.00
C LEU A 92 -1.88 -20.11 -9.89
N ALA A 93 -1.64 -18.90 -10.39
CA ALA A 93 -2.42 -18.31 -11.46
C ALA A 93 -1.81 -18.70 -12.83
N VAL A 94 -2.66 -19.16 -13.74
CA VAL A 94 -2.30 -19.47 -15.12
C VAL A 94 -3.19 -18.63 -16.03
N ASP A 95 -2.60 -17.63 -16.68
CA ASP A 95 -3.30 -16.78 -17.64
C ASP A 95 -3.17 -17.37 -19.04
N ILE A 96 -4.28 -17.59 -19.70
CA ILE A 96 -4.32 -18.18 -21.04
C ILE A 96 -5.00 -17.17 -21.97
N SER A 97 -4.29 -16.78 -23.02
CA SER A 97 -4.76 -15.80 -23.99
C SER A 97 -4.71 -16.32 -25.42
N SER A 98 -5.66 -15.90 -26.24
CA SER A 98 -5.52 -15.95 -27.69
C SER A 98 -4.34 -15.08 -28.13
N PHE A 99 -3.77 -15.33 -29.31
CA PHE A 99 -2.88 -14.33 -29.91
C PHE A 99 -3.64 -13.03 -30.13
N ARG A 100 -3.05 -11.90 -29.71
CA ARG A 100 -3.69 -10.59 -29.67
C ARG A 100 -4.20 -10.15 -31.04
N GLU A 101 -5.40 -9.54 -31.03
CA GLU A 101 -6.05 -8.96 -32.20
C GLU A 101 -6.13 -9.94 -33.40
N GLY A 102 -6.22 -11.26 -33.15
CA GLY A 102 -6.31 -12.27 -34.18
C GLY A 102 -5.05 -12.39 -35.04
N THR A 103 -3.87 -12.03 -34.51
CA THR A 103 -2.59 -12.23 -35.18
C THR A 103 -2.38 -13.69 -35.55
N GLY A 104 -1.77 -13.94 -36.72
CA GLY A 104 -1.62 -15.30 -37.26
C GLY A 104 -0.43 -16.07 -36.65
N ASN A 105 0.44 -15.41 -35.88
CA ASN A 105 1.66 -15.99 -35.34
C ASN A 105 2.11 -15.30 -34.04
N ILE A 106 2.99 -15.96 -33.29
CA ILE A 106 3.47 -15.50 -32.00
C ILE A 106 4.31 -14.21 -32.10
N ILE A 107 5.07 -13.99 -33.16
CA ILE A 107 5.92 -12.80 -33.32
C ILE A 107 5.08 -11.54 -33.40
N ASP A 108 3.97 -11.60 -34.13
CA ASP A 108 3.04 -10.47 -34.21
C ASP A 108 2.33 -10.24 -32.86
N ASP A 109 2.00 -11.31 -32.10
CA ASP A 109 1.47 -11.20 -30.74
C ASP A 109 2.46 -10.49 -29.81
N LEU A 110 3.74 -10.90 -29.81
CA LEU A 110 4.78 -10.31 -28.99
C LEU A 110 4.96 -8.81 -29.29
N SER A 111 4.86 -8.42 -30.56
CA SER A 111 4.99 -7.02 -30.99
C SER A 111 3.85 -6.09 -30.53
N ARG A 112 2.77 -6.64 -29.97
CA ARG A 112 1.61 -5.91 -29.44
C ARG A 112 1.55 -5.90 -27.90
N ARG A 113 2.52 -6.54 -27.25
CA ARG A 113 2.66 -6.51 -25.78
C ARG A 113 3.05 -5.11 -25.31
N ASP A 114 3.19 -4.94 -23.99
CA ASP A 114 3.49 -3.65 -23.38
C ASP A 114 4.98 -3.27 -23.51
N PHE A 115 5.88 -4.12 -23.01
CA PHE A 115 7.30 -3.85 -22.92
C PHE A 115 8.11 -5.02 -23.49
N SER A 116 9.31 -4.72 -24.03
CA SER A 116 10.23 -5.70 -24.60
C SER A 116 10.53 -6.86 -23.65
N ILE A 117 10.75 -6.56 -22.34
CA ILE A 117 11.02 -7.55 -21.30
C ILE A 117 9.86 -8.54 -21.06
N ASN A 118 8.65 -8.22 -21.50
CA ASN A 118 7.45 -9.08 -21.46
C ASN A 118 7.07 -9.58 -22.87
N ALA A 119 7.82 -9.22 -23.90
CA ALA A 119 7.57 -9.58 -25.28
C ALA A 119 8.48 -10.72 -25.74
N MET A 120 8.66 -11.72 -24.90
CA MET A 120 9.44 -12.92 -25.14
C MET A 120 8.58 -14.16 -24.95
N ALA A 121 8.88 -15.24 -25.67
CA ALA A 121 8.14 -16.49 -25.57
C ALA A 121 9.04 -17.72 -25.76
N VAL A 122 8.62 -18.85 -25.20
CA VAL A 122 9.23 -20.17 -25.43
C VAL A 122 8.14 -21.15 -25.84
N ALA A 123 8.38 -21.92 -26.89
CA ALA A 123 7.42 -22.89 -27.38
C ALA A 123 7.24 -24.06 -26.38
N VAL A 124 6.04 -24.58 -26.30
CA VAL A 124 5.71 -25.82 -25.58
C VAL A 124 5.62 -26.97 -26.60
N ASP A 125 6.33 -28.06 -26.33
CA ASP A 125 6.32 -29.25 -27.15
C ASP A 125 4.93 -29.93 -27.07
N PRO A 126 4.23 -30.10 -28.20
CA PRO A 126 2.90 -30.70 -28.21
C PRO A 126 2.86 -32.20 -27.81
N ALA A 127 3.98 -32.90 -27.89
CA ALA A 127 4.04 -34.32 -27.54
C ALA A 127 4.24 -34.53 -26.03
N THR A 128 5.05 -33.70 -25.42
CA THR A 128 5.49 -33.83 -24.02
C THR A 128 4.79 -32.85 -23.07
N GLY A 129 4.39 -31.65 -23.54
CA GLY A 129 3.89 -30.54 -22.73
C GLY A 129 5.01 -29.85 -21.94
N ALA A 130 6.26 -30.19 -22.23
CA ALA A 130 7.46 -29.51 -21.71
C ALA A 130 7.85 -28.34 -22.60
N LEU A 131 8.81 -27.51 -22.19
CA LEU A 131 9.39 -26.53 -23.10
C LEU A 131 10.10 -27.27 -24.23
N LEU A 132 9.94 -26.75 -25.46
CA LEU A 132 10.54 -27.34 -26.65
C LEU A 132 12.06 -27.15 -26.61
N GLU A 133 12.80 -28.26 -26.64
CA GLU A 133 14.27 -28.23 -26.70
C GLU A 133 14.73 -27.64 -28.04
N PRO A 134 15.81 -26.82 -28.02
CA PRO A 134 16.76 -26.56 -26.94
C PRO A 134 16.37 -25.37 -26.03
N PHE A 135 15.11 -25.15 -25.74
CA PHE A 135 14.56 -24.07 -24.89
C PHE A 135 14.86 -22.67 -25.44
N THR A 136 14.79 -22.54 -26.75
CA THR A 136 15.07 -21.28 -27.44
C THR A 136 14.01 -20.23 -27.11
N VAL A 137 14.45 -19.06 -26.71
CA VAL A 137 13.61 -17.89 -26.45
C VAL A 137 13.38 -17.13 -27.75
N LEU A 138 12.13 -16.96 -28.13
CA LEU A 138 11.71 -16.06 -29.18
C LEU A 138 11.72 -14.63 -28.62
N ASP A 139 12.63 -13.81 -29.08
CA ASP A 139 12.83 -12.44 -28.62
C ASP A 139 12.97 -11.48 -29.83
N PRO A 140 11.84 -11.14 -30.48
CA PRO A 140 11.87 -10.30 -31.67
C PRO A 140 12.22 -8.82 -31.38
N LEU A 141 12.14 -8.40 -30.10
CA LEU A 141 12.24 -7.00 -29.71
C LEU A 141 13.45 -6.70 -28.79
N GLY A 142 14.32 -7.68 -28.57
CA GLY A 142 15.52 -7.51 -27.75
C GLY A 142 15.23 -7.41 -26.25
N GLY A 143 14.17 -8.04 -25.80
CA GLY A 143 13.75 -8.02 -24.38
C GLY A 143 14.78 -8.61 -23.44
N ALA A 144 15.52 -9.64 -23.85
CA ALA A 144 16.59 -10.23 -23.04
C ALA A 144 17.76 -9.25 -22.84
N ALA A 145 18.12 -8.48 -23.88
CA ALA A 145 19.13 -7.44 -23.75
C ALA A 145 18.67 -6.28 -22.86
N ASP A 146 17.40 -5.87 -22.95
CA ASP A 146 16.82 -4.87 -22.04
C ASP A 146 16.73 -5.40 -20.60
N LEU A 147 16.45 -6.68 -20.41
CA LEU A 147 16.46 -7.33 -19.09
C LEU A 147 17.87 -7.28 -18.47
N GLU A 148 18.90 -7.64 -19.24
CA GLU A 148 20.30 -7.59 -18.78
C GLU A 148 20.75 -6.16 -18.46
N GLN A 149 20.28 -5.16 -19.21
CA GLN A 149 20.59 -3.75 -19.00
C GLN A 149 19.72 -3.09 -17.91
N GLY A 150 18.71 -3.77 -17.40
CA GLY A 150 17.76 -3.19 -16.43
C GLY A 150 16.89 -2.10 -17.03
N LEU A 151 16.41 -2.26 -18.27
CA LEU A 151 15.60 -1.28 -18.97
C LEU A 151 14.15 -1.70 -19.14
N VAL A 152 13.23 -0.76 -18.92
CA VAL A 152 11.82 -0.85 -19.29
C VAL A 152 11.62 -0.10 -20.60
N ARG A 153 11.52 -0.83 -21.71
CA ARG A 153 11.32 -0.30 -23.05
C ARG A 153 9.95 -0.70 -23.58
N ALA A 154 9.13 0.27 -23.97
CA ALA A 154 7.86 -0.01 -24.64
C ALA A 154 8.10 -0.56 -26.06
N VAL A 155 7.32 -1.55 -26.46
CA VAL A 155 7.47 -2.16 -27.80
C VAL A 155 7.20 -1.17 -28.94
N SER A 156 6.34 -0.18 -28.70
CA SER A 156 6.08 0.96 -29.59
C SER A 156 5.36 2.08 -28.83
N GLY A 157 5.34 3.31 -29.39
CA GLY A 157 4.55 4.41 -28.82
C GLY A 157 3.03 4.16 -28.83
N GLY A 158 2.52 3.34 -29.77
CA GLY A 158 1.09 3.04 -29.92
C GLY A 158 0.50 2.17 -28.80
N VAL A 159 1.34 1.49 -28.03
CA VAL A 159 0.85 0.61 -26.95
C VAL A 159 0.13 1.35 -25.82
N PHE A 160 0.41 2.64 -25.67
CA PHE A 160 -0.20 3.49 -24.64
C PHE A 160 -1.61 3.98 -25.02
N GLU A 161 -1.91 4.11 -26.32
CA GLU A 161 -3.26 4.38 -26.80
C GLU A 161 -4.17 3.15 -26.69
N ASN A 162 -3.59 1.97 -26.93
CA ASN A 162 -4.32 0.70 -26.85
C ASN A 162 -4.73 0.39 -25.42
N ASP A 163 -3.80 0.54 -24.46
CA ASP A 163 -4.09 0.45 -23.01
C ASP A 163 -3.32 1.53 -22.24
N PRO A 164 -3.97 2.65 -21.90
CA PRO A 164 -3.31 3.74 -21.18
C PRO A 164 -2.76 3.36 -19.80
N LEU A 165 -3.24 2.27 -19.19
CA LEU A 165 -2.67 1.78 -17.93
C LEU A 165 -1.18 1.42 -18.05
N ARG A 166 -0.71 1.11 -19.26
CA ARG A 166 0.70 0.83 -19.53
C ARG A 166 1.62 1.99 -19.19
N LEU A 167 1.10 3.23 -19.13
CA LEU A 167 1.83 4.39 -18.61
C LEU A 167 2.28 4.18 -17.17
N LEU A 168 1.39 3.68 -16.29
CA LEU A 168 1.71 3.35 -14.91
C LEU A 168 2.50 2.05 -14.77
N ARG A 169 2.18 1.05 -15.60
CA ARG A 169 2.90 -0.22 -15.62
C ARG A 169 4.40 -0.05 -15.88
N ALA A 170 4.81 0.96 -16.69
CA ALA A 170 6.22 1.28 -16.88
C ALA A 170 6.91 1.64 -15.56
N TYR A 171 6.29 2.48 -14.75
CA TYR A 171 6.79 2.86 -13.43
C TYR A 171 6.74 1.71 -12.42
N ARG A 172 5.70 0.89 -12.46
CA ARG A 172 5.63 -0.31 -11.63
C ARG A 172 6.78 -1.28 -11.94
N PHE A 173 7.03 -1.58 -13.22
CA PHE A 173 8.16 -2.43 -13.58
C PHE A 173 9.50 -1.80 -13.18
N GLY A 174 9.66 -0.49 -13.35
CA GLY A 174 10.82 0.25 -12.86
C GLY A 174 11.01 0.09 -11.35
N ALA A 175 9.93 0.17 -10.57
CA ALA A 175 9.95 0.01 -9.12
C ALA A 175 10.25 -1.44 -8.69
N CYS A 176 9.43 -2.39 -9.17
CA CYS A 176 9.48 -3.79 -8.73
C CYS A 176 10.74 -4.53 -9.20
N LEU A 177 11.24 -4.25 -10.41
CA LEU A 177 12.42 -4.88 -10.97
C LEU A 177 13.72 -4.09 -10.72
N SER A 178 13.62 -2.89 -10.16
CA SER A 178 14.76 -1.98 -10.01
C SER A 178 15.34 -1.50 -11.35
N PHE A 179 14.50 -1.37 -12.37
CA PHE A 179 14.88 -1.00 -13.72
C PHE A 179 14.67 0.50 -13.99
N THR A 180 15.31 1.00 -15.05
CA THR A 180 15.15 2.38 -15.53
C THR A 180 14.25 2.40 -16.77
N ILE A 181 13.35 3.39 -16.86
CA ILE A 181 12.54 3.57 -18.06
C ILE A 181 13.44 4.11 -19.16
N GLU A 182 13.37 3.50 -20.35
CA GLU A 182 14.15 3.91 -21.52
C GLU A 182 13.73 5.32 -21.98
N PRO A 183 14.67 6.22 -22.36
CA PRO A 183 14.36 7.64 -22.61
C PRO A 183 13.28 7.88 -23.67
N GLN A 184 13.23 7.10 -24.75
CA GLN A 184 12.19 7.25 -25.77
C GLN A 184 10.82 6.82 -25.24
N THR A 185 10.79 5.76 -24.46
CA THR A 185 9.59 5.28 -23.74
C THR A 185 9.06 6.36 -22.79
N GLU A 186 9.95 6.97 -22.01
CA GLU A 186 9.61 8.08 -21.12
C GLU A 186 9.07 9.29 -21.88
N GLY A 187 9.65 9.61 -23.04
CA GLY A 187 9.14 10.65 -23.93
C GLY A 187 7.72 10.37 -24.42
N TRP A 188 7.40 9.12 -24.80
CA TRP A 188 6.04 8.74 -25.17
C TRP A 188 5.08 8.82 -23.98
N ILE A 189 5.52 8.42 -22.79
CA ILE A 189 4.71 8.52 -21.56
C ILE A 189 4.35 10.00 -21.32
N LYS A 190 5.34 10.90 -21.28
CA LYS A 190 5.12 12.34 -21.05
C LYS A 190 4.15 12.97 -22.06
N ALA A 191 4.21 12.53 -23.31
CA ALA A 191 3.32 13.02 -24.36
C ALA A 191 1.87 12.52 -24.24
N LYS A 192 1.63 11.45 -23.49
CA LYS A 192 0.33 10.74 -23.43
C LYS A 192 -0.29 10.66 -22.04
N VAL A 193 0.21 11.43 -21.10
CA VAL A 193 -0.22 11.44 -19.69
C VAL A 193 -1.74 11.61 -19.55
N SER A 194 -2.36 12.49 -20.34
CA SER A 194 -3.80 12.74 -20.32
C SER A 194 -4.68 11.50 -20.59
N LEU A 195 -4.11 10.45 -21.18
CA LEU A 195 -4.82 9.19 -21.39
C LEU A 195 -5.12 8.44 -20.08
N LEU A 196 -4.45 8.77 -18.97
CA LEU A 196 -4.64 8.13 -17.66
C LEU A 196 -6.03 8.34 -17.05
N THR A 197 -6.83 9.22 -17.62
CA THR A 197 -8.24 9.39 -17.24
C THR A 197 -9.14 8.24 -17.73
N ARG A 198 -8.68 7.39 -18.66
CA ARG A 198 -9.48 6.34 -19.30
C ARG A 198 -9.53 5.00 -18.55
N PRO A 199 -8.43 4.52 -17.92
CA PRO A 199 -8.45 3.23 -17.23
C PRO A 199 -9.43 3.22 -16.06
N ALA A 200 -9.97 2.02 -15.76
CA ALA A 200 -10.79 1.83 -14.57
C ALA A 200 -10.00 2.16 -13.29
N PRO A 201 -10.61 2.88 -12.33
CA PRO A 201 -9.93 3.30 -11.10
C PRO A 201 -9.29 2.15 -10.30
N GLU A 202 -9.92 0.99 -10.30
CA GLU A 202 -9.42 -0.20 -9.64
C GLU A 202 -8.09 -0.69 -10.24
N ARG A 203 -7.95 -0.57 -11.57
CA ARG A 203 -6.70 -0.94 -12.27
C ARG A 203 -5.59 0.08 -11.97
N VAL A 204 -5.93 1.38 -11.93
CA VAL A 204 -5.00 2.44 -11.54
C VAL A 204 -4.51 2.20 -10.11
N ARG A 205 -5.44 1.95 -9.17
CA ARG A 205 -5.10 1.64 -7.78
C ARG A 205 -4.14 0.46 -7.69
N TYR A 206 -4.43 -0.63 -8.39
CA TYR A 206 -3.59 -1.83 -8.36
C TYR A 206 -2.12 -1.53 -8.74
N GLU A 207 -1.90 -0.79 -9.83
CA GLU A 207 -0.54 -0.41 -10.24
C GLU A 207 0.16 0.48 -9.20
N LEU A 208 -0.58 1.39 -8.56
CA LEU A 208 -0.06 2.24 -7.48
C LEU A 208 0.26 1.44 -6.21
N GLU A 209 -0.58 0.48 -5.83
CA GLU A 209 -0.35 -0.41 -4.69
C GLU A 209 0.89 -1.29 -4.90
N GLU A 210 1.10 -1.82 -6.11
CA GLU A 210 2.32 -2.55 -6.47
C GLU A 210 3.59 -1.67 -6.37
N ILE A 211 3.51 -0.39 -6.78
CA ILE A 211 4.60 0.57 -6.58
C ILE A 211 4.83 0.78 -5.09
N MET A 212 3.78 0.97 -4.29
CA MET A 212 3.88 1.14 -2.84
C MET A 212 4.41 -0.11 -2.13
N ALA A 213 4.11 -1.31 -2.64
CA ALA A 213 4.65 -2.56 -2.11
C ALA A 213 6.16 -2.70 -2.36
N SER A 214 6.70 -2.03 -3.38
CA SER A 214 8.13 -2.05 -3.66
C SER A 214 8.93 -1.28 -2.59
N GLY A 215 10.24 -1.54 -2.47
CA GLY A 215 11.15 -0.74 -1.66
C GLY A 215 11.61 0.56 -2.34
N ARG A 216 10.88 1.06 -3.35
CA ARG A 216 11.25 2.20 -4.20
C ARG A 216 10.10 3.16 -4.48
N ALA A 217 9.06 3.13 -3.64
CA ALA A 217 7.87 3.95 -3.86
C ALA A 217 8.23 5.45 -3.91
N ALA A 218 8.97 5.96 -2.95
CA ALA A 218 9.34 7.37 -2.89
C ALA A 218 10.06 7.84 -4.18
N ARG A 219 11.08 7.09 -4.62
CA ARG A 219 11.79 7.38 -5.86
C ARG A 219 10.87 7.31 -7.07
N THR A 220 9.99 6.32 -7.12
CA THR A 220 9.09 6.12 -8.26
C THR A 220 8.06 7.23 -8.34
N PHE A 221 7.48 7.65 -7.21
CA PHE A 221 6.55 8.79 -7.17
C PHE A 221 7.22 10.09 -7.58
N ALA A 222 8.49 10.31 -7.21
CA ALA A 222 9.25 11.46 -7.70
C ALA A 222 9.39 11.46 -9.23
N LEU A 223 9.77 10.32 -9.83
CA LEU A 223 9.84 10.16 -11.28
C LEU A 223 8.47 10.34 -11.98
N MET A 224 7.40 9.82 -11.37
CA MET A 224 6.03 10.01 -11.84
C MET A 224 5.62 11.49 -11.81
N ASN A 225 6.07 12.26 -10.80
CA ASN A 225 5.84 13.68 -10.73
C ASN A 225 6.58 14.43 -11.85
N GLU A 226 7.85 14.13 -12.08
CA GLU A 226 8.65 14.70 -13.18
C GLU A 226 8.01 14.45 -14.55
N ALA A 227 7.38 13.30 -14.70
CA ALA A 227 6.64 12.93 -15.91
C ALA A 227 5.19 13.43 -15.92
N ARG A 228 4.74 14.18 -14.91
CA ARG A 228 3.40 14.76 -14.73
C ARG A 228 2.25 13.76 -14.53
N LEU A 229 2.54 12.49 -14.27
CA LEU A 229 1.51 11.47 -14.03
C LEU A 229 0.71 11.76 -12.76
N LEU A 230 1.40 12.25 -11.69
CA LEU A 230 0.72 12.54 -10.42
C LEU A 230 -0.37 13.61 -10.58
N GLY A 231 -0.18 14.59 -11.48
CA GLY A 231 -1.19 15.62 -11.74
C GLY A 231 -2.52 15.06 -12.30
N GLU A 232 -2.46 13.96 -13.03
CA GLU A 232 -3.66 13.31 -13.58
C GLU A 232 -4.31 12.34 -12.58
N ILE A 233 -3.53 11.74 -11.70
CA ILE A 233 -4.00 10.66 -10.81
C ILE A 233 -4.34 11.19 -9.42
N LEU A 234 -3.48 12.05 -8.87
CA LEU A 234 -3.50 12.56 -7.50
C LEU A 234 -3.28 14.09 -7.49
N PRO A 235 -4.12 14.88 -8.20
CA PRO A 235 -3.95 16.33 -8.27
C PRO A 235 -4.00 17.00 -6.89
N GLU A 236 -4.69 16.40 -5.92
CA GLU A 236 -4.79 16.89 -4.55
C GLU A 236 -3.41 16.95 -3.86
N LEU A 237 -2.52 16.03 -4.18
CA LEU A 237 -1.15 16.03 -3.64
C LEU A 237 -0.36 17.25 -4.13
N LEU A 238 -0.56 17.66 -5.38
CA LEU A 238 0.13 18.80 -5.98
C LEU A 238 -0.36 20.16 -5.46
N ALA A 239 -1.49 20.22 -4.80
CA ALA A 239 -1.98 21.44 -4.16
C ALA A 239 -1.01 21.99 -3.10
N GLY A 240 -0.16 21.11 -2.54
CA GLY A 240 0.90 21.49 -1.59
C GLY A 240 2.19 22.00 -2.23
N ALA A 241 2.32 21.94 -3.57
CA ALA A 241 3.54 22.38 -4.25
C ALA A 241 3.72 23.90 -4.17
N GLY A 242 4.88 24.33 -3.69
CA GLY A 242 5.18 25.75 -3.46
C GLY A 242 4.50 26.37 -2.24
N LEU A 243 3.73 25.61 -1.46
CA LEU A 243 3.15 26.11 -0.21
C LEU A 243 4.19 26.05 0.91
N GLU A 244 4.70 27.23 1.28
CA GLU A 244 5.69 27.36 2.34
C GLU A 244 5.12 27.01 3.71
N GLN A 245 5.94 26.39 4.53
CA GLN A 245 5.62 25.95 5.89
C GLN A 245 6.36 26.81 6.94
N PRO A 246 5.97 26.75 8.24
CA PRO A 246 6.74 27.36 9.30
C PRO A 246 8.20 26.91 9.31
N ALA A 247 9.09 27.72 9.86
CA ALA A 247 10.54 27.50 9.80
C ALA A 247 11.05 26.23 10.54
N SER A 248 10.17 25.44 11.13
CA SER A 248 10.46 24.06 11.56
C SER A 248 10.62 23.09 10.38
N HIS A 249 10.11 23.45 9.20
CA HIS A 249 10.22 22.69 7.95
C HIS A 249 11.15 23.43 6.98
N HIS A 250 11.85 22.69 6.14
CA HIS A 250 12.75 23.23 5.11
C HIS A 250 12.22 23.03 3.70
N LEU A 251 11.12 22.30 3.56
CA LEU A 251 10.46 21.94 2.30
C LEU A 251 9.07 22.56 2.24
N ASP A 252 8.52 22.75 1.03
CA ASP A 252 7.10 22.98 0.85
C ASP A 252 6.28 21.72 1.22
N VAL A 253 4.97 21.84 1.28
CA VAL A 253 4.09 20.72 1.74
C VAL A 253 4.20 19.50 0.82
N PHE A 254 4.28 19.68 -0.50
CA PHE A 254 4.42 18.56 -1.44
C PHE A 254 5.75 17.81 -1.24
N ASN A 255 6.86 18.54 -1.22
CA ASN A 255 8.19 17.95 -1.05
C ASN A 255 8.38 17.33 0.34
N HIS A 256 7.73 17.90 1.37
CA HIS A 256 7.69 17.30 2.71
C HIS A 256 6.95 15.95 2.71
N ASN A 257 5.79 15.84 2.06
CA ASN A 257 5.06 14.58 1.92
C ASN A 257 5.89 13.52 1.19
N MET A 258 6.63 13.92 0.14
CA MET A 258 7.55 13.03 -0.57
C MET A 258 8.73 12.59 0.31
N ALA A 259 9.27 13.47 1.14
CA ALA A 259 10.33 13.15 2.09
C ALA A 259 9.81 12.22 3.21
N ALA A 260 8.58 12.42 3.70
CA ALA A 260 7.94 11.53 4.65
C ALA A 260 7.72 10.12 4.07
N LEU A 261 7.34 10.01 2.78
CA LEU A 261 7.28 8.73 2.08
C LEU A 261 8.65 8.03 2.02
N ALA A 262 9.72 8.77 1.76
CA ALA A 262 11.07 8.21 1.76
C ALA A 262 11.53 7.77 3.16
N ALA A 263 11.22 8.57 4.18
CA ALA A 263 11.51 8.24 5.57
C ALA A 263 10.77 6.98 6.04
N ILE A 264 9.47 6.86 5.75
CA ILE A 264 8.72 5.66 6.14
C ILE A 264 9.20 4.40 5.42
N GLU A 265 9.66 4.47 4.18
CA GLU A 265 10.29 3.34 3.49
C GLU A 265 11.54 2.85 4.24
N SER A 266 12.38 3.77 4.69
CA SER A 266 13.59 3.44 5.46
C SER A 266 13.24 2.85 6.83
N ILE A 267 12.25 3.43 7.52
CA ILE A 267 11.78 2.95 8.84
C ILE A 267 11.19 1.54 8.73
N ILE A 268 10.39 1.26 7.70
CA ILE A 268 9.82 -0.07 7.46
C ILE A 268 10.92 -1.11 7.22
N ALA A 269 11.99 -0.73 6.53
CA ALA A 269 13.13 -1.61 6.27
C ALA A 269 13.95 -1.92 7.54
N ASP A 270 14.07 -0.96 8.45
CA ASP A 270 14.80 -1.12 9.72
C ASP A 270 14.13 -0.34 10.86
N PRO A 271 13.04 -0.85 11.43
CA PRO A 271 12.37 -0.19 12.56
C PRO A 271 13.23 -0.17 13.83
N ALA A 272 14.22 -1.07 13.96
CA ALA A 272 15.10 -1.14 15.12
C ALA A 272 16.02 0.08 15.24
N ALA A 273 16.39 0.71 14.14
CA ALA A 273 17.18 1.94 14.14
C ALA A 273 16.47 3.11 14.85
N HIS A 274 15.14 3.05 14.95
CA HIS A 274 14.33 4.13 15.54
C HIS A 274 13.68 3.76 16.87
N PHE A 275 13.29 2.50 17.07
CA PHE A 275 12.64 2.00 18.28
C PHE A 275 13.29 0.69 18.76
N PRO A 276 14.56 0.72 19.23
CA PRO A 276 15.33 -0.49 19.52
C PRO A 276 14.72 -1.37 20.63
N ASP A 277 14.10 -0.76 21.64
CA ASP A 277 13.56 -1.48 22.80
C ASP A 277 12.18 -2.11 22.53
N HIS A 278 11.52 -1.76 21.41
CA HIS A 278 10.17 -2.21 21.07
C HIS A 278 10.08 -2.89 19.70
N ILE A 279 11.20 -3.40 19.18
CA ILE A 279 11.29 -3.96 17.83
C ILE A 279 10.22 -5.01 17.54
N ALA A 280 9.88 -5.87 18.52
CA ALA A 280 8.88 -6.91 18.35
C ALA A 280 7.49 -6.33 18.04
N HIS A 281 7.07 -5.26 18.72
CA HIS A 281 5.78 -4.62 18.50
C HIS A 281 5.65 -4.07 17.08
N PHE A 282 6.73 -3.44 16.57
CA PHE A 282 6.74 -2.88 15.21
C PHE A 282 6.85 -3.97 14.15
N GLN A 283 7.64 -5.01 14.38
CA GLN A 283 7.74 -6.14 13.47
C GLN A 283 6.41 -6.89 13.37
N ASP A 284 5.73 -7.15 14.48
CA ASP A 284 4.40 -7.79 14.51
C ASP A 284 3.38 -6.95 13.73
N TYR A 285 3.38 -5.63 13.90
CA TYR A 285 2.52 -4.72 13.15
C TYR A 285 2.84 -4.75 11.65
N LEU A 286 4.12 -4.67 11.28
CA LEU A 286 4.56 -4.65 9.88
C LEU A 286 4.40 -6.01 9.19
N ALA A 287 4.33 -7.12 9.94
CA ALA A 287 4.08 -8.46 9.40
C ALA A 287 2.63 -8.67 8.94
N VAL A 288 1.69 -7.83 9.40
CA VAL A 288 0.31 -7.88 8.92
C VAL A 288 0.26 -7.42 7.46
N ALA A 289 -0.38 -8.23 6.63
CA ALA A 289 -0.52 -7.94 5.20
C ALA A 289 -1.08 -6.53 4.98
N ASN A 290 -0.49 -5.80 4.04
CA ASN A 290 -0.83 -4.43 3.65
C ASN A 290 -0.44 -3.31 4.64
N HIS A 291 -0.12 -3.56 5.93
CA HIS A 291 0.26 -2.49 6.85
C HIS A 291 1.43 -1.64 6.33
N PRO A 292 2.54 -2.22 5.78
CA PRO A 292 3.61 -1.42 5.18
C PRO A 292 3.12 -0.51 4.04
N ILE A 293 2.21 -1.01 3.20
CA ILE A 293 1.64 -0.24 2.08
C ILE A 293 0.76 0.90 2.60
N LEU A 294 -0.11 0.61 3.58
CA LEU A 294 -1.02 1.60 4.18
C LEU A 294 -0.25 2.71 4.91
N LEU A 295 0.87 2.36 5.58
CA LEU A 295 1.77 3.35 6.18
C LEU A 295 2.41 4.27 5.17
N LYS A 296 2.88 3.75 4.04
CA LYS A 296 3.44 4.58 2.96
C LYS A 296 2.39 5.54 2.39
N TRP A 297 1.15 5.08 2.22
CA TRP A 297 0.05 5.96 1.82
C TRP A 297 -0.25 7.01 2.88
N ALA A 298 -0.28 6.65 4.15
CA ALA A 298 -0.47 7.61 5.24
C ALA A 298 0.65 8.67 5.25
N ALA A 299 1.91 8.27 5.08
CA ALA A 299 3.05 9.19 5.02
C ALA A 299 2.98 10.13 3.81
N LEU A 300 2.58 9.63 2.63
CA LEU A 300 2.41 10.47 1.45
C LEU A 300 1.27 11.50 1.60
N PHE A 301 0.27 11.20 2.41
CA PHE A 301 -0.98 11.96 2.47
C PHE A 301 -1.25 12.67 3.82
N HIS A 302 -0.34 12.56 4.82
CA HIS A 302 -0.62 13.07 6.16
C HIS A 302 -0.92 14.56 6.19
N ASP A 303 -0.31 15.32 5.31
CA ASP A 303 -0.41 16.77 5.22
C ASP A 303 -1.30 17.31 4.09
N LEU A 304 -2.11 16.46 3.45
CA LEU A 304 -3.03 16.86 2.36
C LEU A 304 -3.98 18.01 2.72
N GLY A 305 -4.29 18.18 4.00
CA GLY A 305 -5.19 19.23 4.46
C GLY A 305 -4.54 20.60 4.61
N LYS A 306 -3.22 20.71 4.56
CA LYS A 306 -2.51 22.01 4.76
C LYS A 306 -2.90 23.06 3.74
N PRO A 307 -3.02 22.79 2.44
CA PRO A 307 -3.44 23.82 1.46
C PRO A 307 -4.80 24.45 1.78
N GLU A 308 -5.79 23.63 2.19
CA GLU A 308 -7.14 24.13 2.49
C GLU A 308 -7.25 24.82 3.86
N THR A 309 -6.31 24.56 4.77
CA THR A 309 -6.32 25.10 6.13
C THR A 309 -5.24 26.17 6.36
N CYS A 310 -4.56 26.58 5.29
CA CYS A 310 -3.55 27.61 5.36
C CYS A 310 -4.14 28.94 5.83
N GLY A 311 -3.61 29.44 6.94
CA GLY A 311 -4.00 30.73 7.50
C GLY A 311 -2.78 31.49 8.01
N THR A 312 -2.96 32.76 8.33
CA THR A 312 -1.92 33.62 8.89
C THR A 312 -2.41 34.22 10.20
N ARG A 313 -1.60 34.12 11.25
CA ARG A 313 -1.87 34.77 12.54
C ARG A 313 -1.55 36.26 12.46
N GLU A 314 -2.01 37.01 13.46
CA GLU A 314 -1.72 38.46 13.58
C GLU A 314 -0.20 38.78 13.64
N ASP A 315 0.62 37.84 14.13
CA ASP A 315 2.08 37.94 14.17
C ASP A 315 2.78 37.58 12.87
N GLY A 316 2.00 37.31 11.79
CA GLY A 316 2.51 36.95 10.46
C GLY A 316 2.87 35.48 10.30
N ARG A 317 2.70 34.62 11.31
CA ARG A 317 3.03 33.20 11.23
C ARG A 317 1.99 32.42 10.47
N THR A 318 2.44 31.55 9.55
CA THR A 318 1.58 30.58 8.85
C THR A 318 1.09 29.51 9.83
N THR A 319 -0.18 29.13 9.70
CA THR A 319 -0.84 28.10 10.51
C THR A 319 -1.67 27.18 9.63
N PHE A 320 -1.89 25.94 10.13
CA PHE A 320 -2.64 24.88 9.43
C PHE A 320 -3.58 24.17 10.41
N TYR A 321 -4.47 24.94 11.08
CA TYR A 321 -5.36 24.35 12.07
C TYR A 321 -6.31 23.32 11.47
N ASN A 322 -6.43 22.14 12.10
CA ASN A 322 -7.27 21.02 11.69
C ASN A 322 -6.88 20.41 10.32
N HIS A 323 -5.66 20.60 9.83
CA HIS A 323 -5.20 19.99 8.57
C HIS A 323 -5.26 18.46 8.61
N ASP A 324 -5.10 17.85 9.76
CA ASP A 324 -5.24 16.43 10.04
C ASP A 324 -6.63 15.90 9.66
N ARG A 325 -7.69 16.53 10.16
CA ARG A 325 -9.08 16.16 9.86
C ARG A 325 -9.48 16.47 8.42
N VAL A 326 -9.09 17.65 7.93
CA VAL A 326 -9.35 18.03 6.53
C VAL A 326 -8.62 17.09 5.58
N GLY A 327 -7.35 16.76 5.87
CA GLY A 327 -6.55 15.82 5.11
C GLY A 327 -7.16 14.42 5.08
N ALA A 328 -7.65 13.90 6.20
CA ALA A 328 -8.37 12.62 6.25
C ALA A 328 -9.65 12.64 5.38
N GLY A 329 -10.35 13.77 5.32
CA GLY A 329 -11.50 13.97 4.44
C GLY A 329 -11.12 13.96 2.96
N ILE A 330 -10.07 14.68 2.57
CA ILE A 330 -9.54 14.71 1.19
C ILE A 330 -9.09 13.30 0.78
N PHE A 331 -8.30 12.63 1.64
CA PHE A 331 -7.90 11.24 1.38
C PHE A 331 -9.10 10.32 1.19
N SER A 332 -10.14 10.45 2.01
CA SER A 332 -11.36 9.64 1.86
C SER A 332 -12.01 9.82 0.48
N ALA A 333 -12.03 11.03 -0.06
CA ALA A 333 -12.51 11.29 -1.41
C ALA A 333 -11.63 10.61 -2.48
N ILE A 334 -10.29 10.69 -2.35
CA ILE A 334 -9.34 9.97 -3.21
C ILE A 334 -9.58 8.47 -3.16
N ALA A 335 -9.69 7.90 -1.95
CA ALA A 335 -9.90 6.47 -1.74
C ALA A 335 -11.21 5.98 -2.36
N HIS A 336 -12.29 6.76 -2.26
CA HIS A 336 -13.55 6.46 -2.94
C HIS A 336 -13.41 6.53 -4.47
N ARG A 337 -12.74 7.54 -5.01
CA ARG A 337 -12.45 7.67 -6.44
C ARG A 337 -11.67 6.48 -6.97
N LEU A 338 -10.65 6.02 -6.23
CA LEU A 338 -9.81 4.88 -6.58
C LEU A 338 -10.37 3.53 -6.12
N ARG A 339 -11.61 3.48 -5.60
CA ARG A 339 -12.31 2.25 -5.22
C ARG A 339 -11.56 1.42 -4.18
N TRP A 340 -11.04 2.05 -3.15
CA TRP A 340 -10.41 1.36 -2.03
C TRP A 340 -11.40 0.52 -1.22
N SER A 341 -10.89 -0.51 -0.53
CA SER A 341 -11.68 -1.21 0.48
C SER A 341 -12.01 -0.28 1.66
N ARG A 342 -13.14 -0.52 2.33
CA ARG A 342 -13.54 0.27 3.50
C ARG A 342 -12.53 0.15 4.65
N GLU A 343 -11.87 -0.99 4.76
CA GLU A 343 -10.88 -1.27 5.79
C GLU A 343 -9.63 -0.43 5.56
N HIS A 344 -9.00 -0.52 4.38
CA HIS A 344 -7.82 0.26 4.03
C HIS A 344 -8.06 1.76 4.12
N LEU A 345 -9.22 2.23 3.62
CA LEU A 345 -9.62 3.64 3.75
C LEU A 345 -9.65 4.07 5.22
N ARG A 346 -10.28 3.29 6.11
CA ARG A 346 -10.39 3.62 7.53
C ARG A 346 -9.03 3.68 8.22
N THR A 347 -8.15 2.72 7.95
CA THR A 347 -6.81 2.68 8.54
C THR A 347 -6.00 3.90 8.13
N VAL A 348 -5.90 4.20 6.83
CA VAL A 348 -5.12 5.35 6.36
C VAL A 348 -5.73 6.68 6.82
N ALA A 349 -7.06 6.84 6.72
CA ALA A 349 -7.73 8.05 7.18
C ALA A 349 -7.52 8.30 8.68
N ARG A 350 -7.57 7.25 9.51
CA ARG A 350 -7.29 7.32 10.95
C ARG A 350 -5.85 7.73 11.23
N LEU A 351 -4.89 7.14 10.53
CA LEU A 351 -3.48 7.52 10.67
C LEU A 351 -3.25 8.99 10.31
N ILE A 352 -3.87 9.47 9.22
CA ILE A 352 -3.83 10.89 8.81
C ILE A 352 -4.48 11.77 9.90
N GLU A 353 -5.66 11.42 10.38
CA GLU A 353 -6.37 12.20 11.40
C GLU A 353 -5.60 12.29 12.73
N LEU A 354 -4.84 11.27 13.08
CA LEU A 354 -4.14 11.18 14.35
C LEU A 354 -2.65 11.55 14.29
N HIS A 355 -2.07 11.83 13.10
CA HIS A 355 -0.61 11.97 12.96
C HIS A 355 0.02 13.03 13.86
N MET A 356 -0.73 14.10 14.18
CA MET A 356 -0.28 15.16 15.10
C MET A 356 -0.37 14.78 16.58
N TYR A 357 -1.12 13.71 16.93
CA TYR A 357 -1.38 13.38 18.34
C TYR A 357 -0.11 12.99 19.10
N PRO A 358 0.82 12.18 18.56
CA PRO A 358 2.10 11.91 19.22
C PRO A 358 2.91 13.18 19.51
N PHE A 359 2.94 14.15 18.60
CA PHE A 359 3.66 15.41 18.80
C PHE A 359 3.03 16.28 19.90
N HIS A 360 1.70 16.34 19.98
CA HIS A 360 1.01 17.07 21.04
C HIS A 360 1.32 16.47 22.42
N LEU A 361 1.38 15.13 22.53
CA LEU A 361 1.71 14.47 23.79
C LEU A 361 3.20 14.54 24.11
N SER A 362 4.11 14.43 23.15
CA SER A 362 5.55 14.51 23.38
C SER A 362 5.96 15.90 23.88
N ASN A 363 5.31 16.96 23.40
CA ASN A 363 5.51 18.31 23.94
C ASN A 363 5.05 18.44 25.40
N ALA A 364 4.05 17.70 25.83
CA ALA A 364 3.58 17.69 27.21
C ALA A 364 4.52 16.92 28.15
N ILE A 365 5.24 15.90 27.66
CA ILE A 365 6.22 15.13 28.47
C ILE A 365 7.24 16.06 29.10
N GLN A 366 7.78 17.03 28.34
CA GLN A 366 8.83 17.91 28.78
C GLN A 366 8.38 18.90 29.89
N ASN A 367 7.08 19.19 29.97
CA ASN A 367 6.55 20.24 30.87
C ASN A 367 5.84 19.69 32.12
N THR A 368 4.99 18.68 31.97
CA THR A 368 4.06 18.22 33.05
C THR A 368 3.99 16.69 33.21
N GLY A 369 4.67 15.95 32.32
CA GLY A 369 4.51 14.50 32.21
C GLY A 369 3.18 14.11 31.52
N ILE A 370 3.07 12.83 31.11
CA ILE A 370 1.85 12.30 30.49
C ILE A 370 1.06 11.48 31.48
N THR A 371 -0.21 11.84 31.63
CA THR A 371 -1.13 11.15 32.52
C THR A 371 -1.59 9.80 31.94
N PRO A 372 -1.89 8.81 32.78
CA PRO A 372 -2.48 7.54 32.31
C PRO A 372 -3.77 7.73 31.48
N ARG A 373 -4.57 8.76 31.80
CA ARG A 373 -5.76 9.11 31.02
C ARG A 373 -5.42 9.57 29.60
N ALA A 374 -4.33 10.34 29.41
CA ALA A 374 -3.90 10.76 28.07
C ALA A 374 -3.39 9.56 27.27
N CYS A 375 -2.64 8.65 27.88
CA CYS A 375 -2.25 7.38 27.25
C CYS A 375 -3.45 6.54 26.84
N LEU A 376 -4.45 6.40 27.73
CA LEU A 376 -5.67 5.67 27.42
C LEU A 376 -6.41 6.26 26.20
N ARG A 377 -6.53 7.59 26.14
CA ARG A 377 -7.17 8.27 25.00
C ARG A 377 -6.43 8.00 23.69
N LEU A 378 -5.10 8.05 23.68
CA LEU A 378 -4.29 7.74 22.52
C LEU A 378 -4.47 6.28 22.09
N VAL A 379 -4.37 5.34 23.03
CA VAL A 379 -4.53 3.90 22.75
C VAL A 379 -5.93 3.60 22.19
N LYS A 380 -6.98 4.18 22.77
CA LYS A 380 -8.35 4.01 22.24
C LYS A 380 -8.55 4.62 20.86
N ALA A 381 -7.97 5.78 20.59
CA ALA A 381 -8.08 6.46 19.31
C ALA A 381 -7.33 5.69 18.19
N ALA A 382 -6.11 5.24 18.47
CA ALA A 382 -5.28 4.53 17.51
C ALA A 382 -5.68 3.06 17.36
N GLY A 383 -6.17 2.41 18.42
CA GLY A 383 -6.47 0.98 18.41
C GLY A 383 -5.24 0.15 18.03
N ASP A 384 -5.45 -0.83 17.14
CA ASP A 384 -4.38 -1.71 16.64
C ASP A 384 -3.35 -0.98 15.77
N ASP A 385 -3.67 0.24 15.30
CA ASP A 385 -2.76 1.07 14.49
C ASP A 385 -1.79 1.91 15.34
N LEU A 386 -1.76 1.73 16.67
CA LEU A 386 -0.87 2.50 17.56
C LEU A 386 0.61 2.42 17.14
N PRO A 387 1.20 1.25 16.85
CA PRO A 387 2.58 1.18 16.37
C PRO A 387 2.76 1.93 15.04
N GLY A 388 1.82 1.75 14.10
CA GLY A 388 1.84 2.45 12.81
C GLY A 388 1.80 3.97 12.95
N LEU A 389 1.03 4.49 13.91
CA LEU A 389 0.96 5.92 14.19
C LEU A 389 2.32 6.48 14.65
N PHE A 390 3.07 5.73 15.47
CA PHE A 390 4.41 6.16 15.90
C PHE A 390 5.45 6.06 14.79
N LEU A 391 5.35 5.04 13.91
CA LEU A 391 6.21 4.98 12.72
C LEU A 391 5.92 6.15 11.78
N LEU A 392 4.65 6.53 11.59
CA LEU A 392 4.27 7.70 10.81
C LEU A 392 4.79 9.00 11.42
N ALA A 393 4.62 9.21 12.73
CA ALA A 393 5.13 10.39 13.42
C ALA A 393 6.67 10.47 13.34
N MET A 394 7.38 9.33 13.42
CA MET A 394 8.83 9.30 13.23
C MET A 394 9.20 9.72 11.79
N ALA A 395 8.47 9.24 10.78
CA ALA A 395 8.72 9.61 9.38
C ALA A 395 8.49 11.10 9.12
N ASP A 396 7.42 11.67 9.64
CA ASP A 396 7.11 13.10 9.58
C ASP A 396 8.21 13.94 10.28
N SER A 397 8.65 13.51 11.48
CA SER A 397 9.74 14.16 12.20
C SER A 397 11.04 14.17 11.39
N LEU A 398 11.42 13.05 10.79
CA LEU A 398 12.61 12.92 9.94
C LEU A 398 12.53 13.76 8.66
N ALA A 399 11.34 13.97 8.12
CA ALA A 399 11.10 14.85 6.98
C ALA A 399 11.12 16.35 7.32
N SER A 400 11.01 16.70 8.61
CA SER A 400 10.95 18.07 9.12
C SER A 400 12.33 18.52 9.62
N GLN A 401 13.18 19.11 8.75
CA GLN A 401 14.57 19.50 9.07
C GLN A 401 14.80 21.01 8.95
N GLY A 402 13.83 21.81 9.36
CA GLY A 402 13.93 23.27 9.31
C GLY A 402 14.79 23.88 10.45
N PRO A 403 15.27 25.12 10.30
CA PRO A 403 16.18 25.75 11.25
C PRO A 403 15.57 26.04 12.64
N LEU A 404 14.25 26.13 12.73
CA LEU A 404 13.53 26.30 14.00
C LEU A 404 12.83 25.01 14.48
N ARG A 405 13.28 23.87 14.00
CA ARG A 405 12.81 22.58 14.46
C ARG A 405 13.14 22.39 15.96
N PRO A 406 12.17 21.94 16.78
CA PRO A 406 12.46 21.60 18.16
C PRO A 406 13.56 20.52 18.25
N PRO A 407 14.48 20.61 19.22
CA PRO A 407 15.49 19.57 19.40
C PRO A 407 14.88 18.27 19.92
N ALA A 408 15.56 17.16 19.68
CA ALA A 408 15.24 15.85 20.24
C ALA A 408 13.81 15.36 19.92
N MET A 409 13.27 15.69 18.75
CA MET A 409 11.88 15.30 18.41
C MET A 409 11.74 13.78 18.32
N GLU A 410 12.71 13.10 17.71
CA GLU A 410 12.73 11.63 17.56
C GLU A 410 12.87 10.95 18.92
N GLU A 411 13.80 11.43 19.76
CA GLU A 411 14.01 10.90 21.11
C GLU A 411 12.75 11.10 21.98
N ASN A 412 12.05 12.21 21.81
CA ASN A 412 10.80 12.48 22.52
C ASN A 412 9.68 11.53 22.06
N LEU A 413 9.63 11.15 20.79
CA LEU A 413 8.70 10.15 20.28
C LEU A 413 8.99 8.75 20.85
N VAL A 414 10.27 8.37 20.94
CA VAL A 414 10.68 7.10 21.58
C VAL A 414 10.29 7.11 23.05
N CYS A 415 10.65 8.13 23.81
CA CYS A 415 10.27 8.26 25.22
C CYS A 415 8.74 8.25 25.43
N LEU A 416 7.99 8.85 24.49
CA LEU A 416 6.54 8.80 24.52
C LEU A 416 6.02 7.36 24.32
N TYR A 417 6.57 6.62 23.35
CA TYR A 417 6.19 5.24 23.11
C TYR A 417 6.47 4.35 24.31
N ASP A 418 7.66 4.47 24.92
CA ASP A 418 8.05 3.77 26.15
C ASP A 418 7.04 4.02 27.28
N ARG A 419 6.67 5.29 27.46
CA ARG A 419 5.69 5.66 28.49
C ARG A 419 4.31 5.11 28.20
N VAL A 420 3.84 5.19 26.97
CA VAL A 420 2.54 4.64 26.54
C VAL A 420 2.51 3.12 26.70
N ASP A 421 3.55 2.42 26.30
CA ASP A 421 3.66 0.98 26.43
C ASP A 421 3.69 0.54 27.91
N THR A 422 4.44 1.25 28.75
CA THR A 422 4.47 0.99 30.20
C THR A 422 3.08 1.15 30.81
N VAL A 423 2.41 2.28 30.56
CA VAL A 423 1.07 2.55 31.08
C VAL A 423 0.04 1.56 30.49
N TYR A 424 0.20 1.18 29.24
CA TYR A 424 -0.64 0.17 28.61
C TYR A 424 -0.56 -1.16 29.33
N ARG A 425 0.66 -1.66 29.58
CA ARG A 425 0.86 -2.95 30.27
C ARG A 425 0.41 -2.93 31.72
N GLU A 426 0.74 -1.86 32.44
CA GLU A 426 0.52 -1.80 33.89
C GLU A 426 -0.90 -1.38 34.28
N SER A 427 -1.53 -0.50 33.51
CA SER A 427 -2.78 0.14 33.91
C SER A 427 -3.92 -0.05 32.89
N ILE A 428 -3.66 0.13 31.59
CA ILE A 428 -4.73 0.14 30.59
C ILE A 428 -5.19 -1.27 30.25
N ARG A 429 -4.28 -2.16 29.88
CA ARG A 429 -4.62 -3.55 29.51
C ARG A 429 -5.40 -4.29 30.61
N PRO A 430 -4.99 -4.26 31.89
CA PRO A 430 -5.77 -4.90 32.95
C PRO A 430 -7.19 -4.34 33.10
N VAL A 431 -7.38 -3.05 32.83
CA VAL A 431 -8.70 -2.42 32.88
C VAL A 431 -9.56 -2.82 31.69
N LEU A 432 -9.01 -2.79 30.46
CA LEU A 432 -9.75 -3.09 29.23
C LEU A 432 -10.10 -4.58 29.09
N THR A 433 -9.25 -5.49 29.59
CA THR A 433 -9.47 -6.94 29.49
C THR A 433 -10.17 -7.52 30.72
N GLY A 434 -10.21 -6.78 31.81
CA GLY A 434 -10.87 -7.20 33.07
C GLY A 434 -12.37 -6.89 33.08
N PRO A 435 -13.10 -7.45 34.04
CA PRO A 435 -14.52 -7.12 34.21
C PRO A 435 -14.70 -5.64 34.59
N PRO A 436 -15.74 -4.97 34.08
CA PRO A 436 -16.03 -3.59 34.46
C PRO A 436 -16.43 -3.55 35.94
N LEU A 437 -16.10 -2.47 36.66
CA LEU A 437 -16.48 -2.28 38.07
C LEU A 437 -17.97 -2.11 38.23
N LEU A 438 -18.64 -1.45 37.30
CA LEU A 438 -20.10 -1.32 37.21
C LEU A 438 -20.51 -1.65 35.76
N ASN A 439 -21.75 -2.08 35.61
CA ASN A 439 -22.37 -2.36 34.32
C ASN A 439 -23.67 -1.56 34.15
N GLY A 440 -24.32 -1.67 32.98
CA GLY A 440 -25.53 -0.90 32.70
C GLY A 440 -26.72 -1.22 33.62
N ASN A 441 -26.77 -2.39 34.27
CA ASN A 441 -27.81 -2.70 35.22
C ASN A 441 -27.57 -2.00 36.56
N ASP A 442 -26.32 -1.91 37.00
CA ASP A 442 -25.95 -1.16 38.21
C ASP A 442 -26.35 0.32 38.07
N LEU A 443 -26.18 0.91 36.91
CA LEU A 443 -26.58 2.30 36.62
C LEU A 443 -28.11 2.46 36.64
N LYS A 444 -28.87 1.45 36.18
CA LYS A 444 -30.33 1.43 36.31
C LYS A 444 -30.81 1.33 37.77
N GLU A 445 -30.17 0.48 38.58
CA GLU A 445 -30.41 0.36 40.00
C GLU A 445 -30.16 1.66 40.78
N MET A 446 -29.21 2.47 40.27
CA MET A 446 -28.95 3.84 40.75
C MET A 446 -29.98 4.88 40.26
N GLY A 447 -31.02 4.45 39.53
CA GLY A 447 -32.11 5.30 39.09
C GLY A 447 -31.87 6.02 37.74
N LEU A 448 -30.85 5.63 36.99
CA LEU A 448 -30.52 6.25 35.69
C LEU A 448 -31.31 5.59 34.54
N ALA A 449 -31.86 6.38 33.66
CA ALA A 449 -32.48 5.88 32.45
C ALA A 449 -31.40 5.61 31.38
N PRO A 450 -31.49 4.48 30.61
CA PRO A 450 -30.59 4.20 29.51
C PRO A 450 -30.52 5.34 28.48
N GLY A 451 -29.29 5.75 28.12
CA GLY A 451 -29.09 6.85 27.21
C GLY A 451 -27.60 7.18 27.04
N PRO A 452 -27.26 8.26 26.32
CA PRO A 452 -25.89 8.66 26.08
C PRO A 452 -25.03 8.85 27.35
N ILE A 453 -25.67 9.19 28.46
CA ILE A 453 -25.03 9.35 29.76
C ILE A 453 -24.36 8.05 30.26
N PHE A 454 -24.92 6.87 29.91
CA PHE A 454 -24.31 5.59 30.26
C PHE A 454 -22.92 5.45 29.66
N GLY A 455 -22.76 5.81 28.36
CA GLY A 455 -21.48 5.80 27.70
C GLY A 455 -20.49 6.76 28.39
N GLN A 456 -20.90 7.98 28.71
CA GLN A 456 -20.06 8.96 29.40
C GLN A 456 -19.61 8.48 30.79
N ILE A 457 -20.52 7.87 31.56
CA ILE A 457 -20.21 7.29 32.87
C ILE A 457 -19.23 6.13 32.73
N MET A 458 -19.48 5.20 31.81
CA MET A 458 -18.59 4.03 31.61
C MET A 458 -17.19 4.45 31.15
N ASP A 459 -17.10 5.39 30.22
CA ASP A 459 -15.81 5.96 29.80
C ASP A 459 -15.10 6.70 30.92
N GLY A 460 -15.83 7.46 31.73
CA GLY A 460 -15.28 8.17 32.90
C GLY A 460 -14.77 7.21 33.97
N LEU A 461 -15.52 6.12 34.28
CA LEU A 461 -15.10 5.08 35.22
C LEU A 461 -13.82 4.37 34.73
N GLU A 462 -13.74 4.07 33.44
CA GLU A 462 -12.58 3.45 32.87
C GLU A 462 -11.35 4.37 33.00
N GLN A 463 -11.51 5.68 32.67
CA GLN A 463 -10.46 6.67 32.84
C GLN A 463 -10.02 6.81 34.30
N ALA A 464 -10.95 6.85 35.26
CA ALA A 464 -10.66 6.94 36.70
C ALA A 464 -9.93 5.69 37.18
N ARG A 465 -10.33 4.50 36.70
CA ARG A 465 -9.68 3.22 37.03
C ARG A 465 -8.24 3.16 36.50
N VAL A 466 -8.03 3.56 35.25
CA VAL A 466 -6.68 3.63 34.67
C VAL A 466 -5.81 4.66 35.37
N ALA A 467 -6.38 5.76 35.85
CA ALA A 467 -5.67 6.76 36.67
C ALA A 467 -5.38 6.31 38.12
N GLY A 468 -5.92 5.15 38.55
CA GLY A 468 -5.78 4.65 39.92
C GLY A 468 -6.63 5.41 40.96
N GLU A 469 -7.62 6.19 40.52
CA GLU A 469 -8.51 6.94 41.41
C GLU A 469 -9.59 6.08 42.02
N ILE A 470 -9.95 4.98 41.36
CA ILE A 470 -10.91 3.99 41.80
C ILE A 470 -10.38 2.57 41.56
N ALA A 471 -10.54 1.67 42.51
CA ALA A 471 -10.07 0.29 42.40
C ALA A 471 -11.23 -0.72 42.58
N GLY A 472 -12.33 -0.34 43.26
CA GLY A 472 -13.40 -1.21 43.63
C GLY A 472 -14.80 -0.69 43.29
N ARG A 473 -15.80 -1.60 43.44
CA ARG A 473 -17.21 -1.30 43.13
C ARG A 473 -17.78 -0.15 43.96
N GLU A 474 -17.43 -0.06 45.23
CA GLU A 474 -17.95 0.99 46.13
C GLU A 474 -17.42 2.38 45.70
N GLU A 475 -16.11 2.47 45.37
CA GLU A 475 -15.50 3.69 44.90
C GLU A 475 -16.09 4.11 43.53
N ALA A 476 -16.37 3.13 42.65
CA ALA A 476 -17.02 3.39 41.38
C ALA A 476 -18.45 3.94 41.55
N MET A 477 -19.21 3.42 42.53
CA MET A 477 -20.54 3.95 42.83
C MET A 477 -20.49 5.37 43.39
N ALA A 478 -19.51 5.67 44.27
CA ALA A 478 -19.29 7.02 44.80
C ALA A 478 -18.93 7.99 43.67
N TRP A 479 -17.99 7.59 42.81
CA TRP A 479 -17.57 8.37 41.61
C TRP A 479 -18.76 8.72 40.70
N VAL A 480 -19.69 7.76 40.47
CA VAL A 480 -20.88 8.02 39.64
C VAL A 480 -21.81 9.05 40.30
N LYS A 481 -21.99 8.99 41.63
CA LYS A 481 -22.79 9.99 42.35
C LYS A 481 -22.18 11.40 42.22
N ASP A 482 -20.86 11.52 42.39
CA ASP A 482 -20.15 12.79 42.29
C ASP A 482 -20.21 13.34 40.84
N PHE A 483 -20.05 12.46 39.84
CA PHE A 483 -20.20 12.81 38.44
C PHE A 483 -21.58 13.39 38.12
N LEU A 484 -22.64 12.76 38.63
CA LEU A 484 -24.01 13.23 38.44
C LEU A 484 -24.30 14.53 39.17
N ALA A 485 -23.74 14.75 40.35
CA ALA A 485 -23.85 15.99 41.12
C ALA A 485 -23.16 17.17 40.49
N ALA A 486 -22.01 16.91 39.81
CA ALA A 486 -21.25 17.96 39.09
C ALA A 486 -21.86 18.38 37.74
N GLY A 487 -22.80 17.57 37.20
CA GLY A 487 -23.43 17.77 35.91
C GLY A 487 -22.56 17.33 34.73
N PRO A 488 -23.15 16.86 33.61
CA PRO A 488 -22.41 16.45 32.42
C PRO A 488 -21.74 17.66 31.79
N GLY A 489 -20.41 17.80 31.91
CA GLY A 489 -19.64 18.87 31.28
C GLY A 489 -18.48 19.48 32.11
N LYS A 490 -18.27 19.04 33.36
CA LYS A 490 -17.18 19.58 34.21
C LYS A 490 -16.01 18.61 34.49
N CYS A 491 -16.03 17.40 33.94
CA CYS A 491 -14.91 16.46 34.04
C CYS A 491 -14.25 16.34 32.66
N GLY A 492 -13.32 17.25 32.36
CA GLY A 492 -12.47 17.27 31.18
C GLY A 492 -11.00 17.06 31.55
#